data_88ab535629de0019383ecae9c54782c6
#
_entry.id   88ab535629de0019383ecae9c54782c6
#
_cell.length_a   1.000
_cell.length_b   1.000
_cell.length_c   1.000
_cell.angle_alpha   90.00
_cell.angle_beta   90.00
_cell.angle_gamma   90.00
#
_symmetry.space_group_name_H-M   'P 1'
#
loop_
_entity.id
_entity.type
_entity.pdbx_description
1 polymer ?
#
loop_
_entity_poly.entity_id
_entity_poly.type
_entity_poly.pdbx_seq_one_letter_code
_entity_poly.pdbx_strand_id
1 'polypeptide(L)'
;MGMELMAGVRASQPNCIFCQIATKSTSTTLLHSDDKIVAFQDIRPATFRHYLVIPSAHISTVNDLQKTAEDYSLVNHMLEVGRTLVSRDAPQCEYRFGFHRPPFNSVNHLHLHCLALPYTPRWKCLKFLSLGPLGFIEADKLLEKIKPSS
;
A
#
# COMPACT_ATOMS: atom_id res chain seq x y z
N MET A 1 20.46 6.11 -19.99
CA MET A 1 19.95 7.48 -19.80
C MET A 1 18.51 7.50 -19.33
N GLY A 2 17.59 6.86 -20.04
CA GLY A 2 16.19 6.81 -19.63
C GLY A 2 15.96 6.11 -18.28
N MET A 3 16.78 5.13 -17.95
CA MET A 3 16.68 4.41 -16.68
C MET A 3 17.06 5.29 -15.48
N GLU A 4 18.03 6.18 -15.66
CA GLU A 4 18.43 7.11 -14.61
C GLU A 4 17.32 8.09 -14.30
N LEU A 5 16.62 8.60 -15.32
CA LEU A 5 15.47 9.47 -15.15
C LEU A 5 14.32 8.76 -14.41
N MET A 6 14.04 7.51 -14.79
CA MET A 6 12.98 6.72 -14.12
C MET A 6 13.36 6.46 -12.65
N ALA A 7 14.61 6.11 -12.39
CA ALA A 7 15.08 5.93 -11.02
C ALA A 7 14.99 7.23 -10.22
N GLY A 8 15.29 8.39 -10.85
CA GLY A 8 15.16 9.69 -10.21
C GLY A 8 13.73 10.04 -9.83
N VAL A 9 12.75 9.70 -10.71
CA VAL A 9 11.33 9.97 -10.47
C VAL A 9 10.81 9.20 -9.26
N ARG A 10 11.30 7.99 -9.05
CA ARG A 10 10.86 7.11 -7.95
C ARG A 10 11.89 7.00 -6.83
N ALA A 11 12.89 7.87 -6.84
CA ALA A 11 13.92 7.87 -5.81
C ALA A 11 13.34 8.28 -4.46
N SER A 12 13.96 7.79 -3.39
CA SER A 12 13.58 8.12 -2.02
C SER A 12 13.59 9.64 -1.81
N GLN A 13 12.56 10.15 -1.15
CA GLN A 13 12.40 11.57 -0.87
C GLN A 13 12.58 11.84 0.62
N PRO A 14 13.53 12.70 1.02
CA PRO A 14 13.84 12.91 2.44
C PRO A 14 12.66 13.44 3.26
N ASN A 15 11.77 14.18 2.64
CA ASN A 15 10.59 14.76 3.34
C ASN A 15 9.40 13.83 3.39
N CYS A 16 9.47 12.66 2.77
CA CYS A 16 8.38 11.69 2.78
C CYS A 16 8.57 10.76 3.98
N ILE A 17 7.57 10.74 4.88
CA ILE A 17 7.65 9.90 6.09
C ILE A 17 7.75 8.41 5.72
N PHE A 18 7.06 7.97 4.65
CA PHE A 18 7.13 6.57 4.24
C PHE A 18 8.47 6.23 3.57
N CYS A 19 9.08 7.17 2.85
CA CYS A 19 10.45 6.97 2.39
C CYS A 19 11.41 6.82 3.56
N GLN A 20 11.22 7.60 4.63
CA GLN A 20 12.04 7.49 5.84
C GLN A 20 11.87 6.13 6.49
N ILE A 21 10.63 5.62 6.56
CA ILE A 21 10.37 4.29 7.11
C ILE A 21 11.05 3.21 6.23
N ALA A 22 10.91 3.33 4.91
CA ALA A 22 11.49 2.36 3.98
C ALA A 22 13.02 2.31 4.04
N THR A 23 13.65 3.45 4.28
CA THR A 23 15.12 3.51 4.44
C THR A 23 15.58 3.22 5.86
N LYS A 24 14.65 2.85 6.74
CA LYS A 24 14.94 2.52 8.15
C LYS A 24 15.52 3.70 8.93
N SER A 25 15.09 4.91 8.57
CA SER A 25 15.53 6.16 9.22
C SER A 25 14.68 6.53 10.42
N THR A 26 13.68 5.71 10.74
CA THR A 26 12.75 5.94 11.86
C THR A 26 12.82 4.77 12.83
N SER A 27 12.20 4.92 14.00
CA SER A 27 12.09 3.85 14.99
C SER A 27 10.94 2.88 14.73
N THR A 28 10.27 3.00 13.59
CA THR A 28 9.13 2.15 13.24
C THR A 28 9.55 0.67 13.19
N THR A 29 8.79 -0.17 13.90
CA THR A 29 9.01 -1.61 13.85
C THR A 29 8.48 -2.16 12.54
N LEU A 30 9.34 -2.83 11.77
CA LEU A 30 8.94 -3.42 10.50
C LEU A 30 8.47 -4.85 10.70
N LEU A 31 7.31 -5.16 10.11
CA LEU A 31 6.74 -6.51 10.12
C LEU A 31 7.32 -7.36 8.98
N HIS A 32 7.77 -6.69 7.93
CA HIS A 32 8.39 -7.32 6.77
C HIS A 32 9.29 -6.30 6.10
N SER A 33 10.41 -6.75 5.55
CA SER A 33 11.32 -5.91 4.79
C SER A 33 12.06 -6.76 3.77
N ASP A 34 11.98 -6.34 2.51
CA ASP A 34 12.80 -6.93 1.45
C ASP A 34 13.30 -5.81 0.53
N ASP A 35 13.89 -6.15 -0.60
CA ASP A 35 14.47 -5.15 -1.50
C ASP A 35 13.44 -4.29 -2.24
N LYS A 36 12.17 -4.68 -2.21
CA LYS A 36 11.10 -3.98 -2.93
C LYS A 36 10.12 -3.25 -2.04
N ILE A 37 9.82 -3.80 -0.87
CA ILE A 37 8.74 -3.32 -0.01
C ILE A 37 9.11 -3.44 1.47
N VAL A 38 8.41 -2.65 2.28
CA VAL A 38 8.40 -2.82 3.73
C VAL A 38 6.95 -2.82 4.21
N ALA A 39 6.70 -3.44 5.36
CA ALA A 39 5.38 -3.47 5.97
C ALA A 39 5.49 -3.12 7.45
N PHE A 40 4.49 -2.41 7.95
CA PHE A 40 4.45 -1.97 9.35
C PHE A 40 3.00 -1.74 9.77
N GLN A 41 2.78 -1.60 11.08
CA GLN A 41 1.46 -1.35 11.61
C GLN A 41 1.08 0.12 11.43
N ASP A 42 -0.16 0.39 11.00
CA ASP A 42 -0.67 1.75 10.94
C ASP A 42 -0.75 2.32 12.36
N ILE A 43 -0.25 3.54 12.58
CA ILE A 43 -0.28 4.17 13.89
C ILE A 43 -1.69 4.59 14.31
N ARG A 44 -2.62 4.66 13.36
CA ARG A 44 -4.04 4.97 13.60
C ARG A 44 -4.90 3.84 13.03
N PRO A 45 -4.86 2.66 13.65
CA PRO A 45 -5.55 1.52 13.09
C PRO A 45 -7.07 1.76 13.04
N ALA A 46 -7.67 1.34 11.93
CA ALA A 46 -9.12 1.44 11.72
C ALA A 46 -9.83 0.11 11.95
N THR A 47 -9.06 -0.97 12.11
CA THR A 47 -9.58 -2.33 12.25
C THR A 47 -8.82 -3.07 13.34
N PHE A 48 -9.28 -4.27 13.66
CA PHE A 48 -8.65 -5.15 14.65
C PHE A 48 -7.15 -5.30 14.43
N ARG A 49 -6.73 -5.53 13.17
CA ARG A 49 -5.34 -5.42 12.74
C ARG A 49 -5.32 -4.59 11.47
N HIS A 50 -4.45 -3.59 11.43
CA HIS A 50 -4.38 -2.67 10.31
C HIS A 50 -2.90 -2.45 9.96
N TYR A 51 -2.46 -3.11 8.89
CA TYR A 51 -1.08 -3.02 8.43
C TYR A 51 -1.00 -2.24 7.14
N LEU A 52 0.15 -1.63 6.91
CA LEU A 52 0.47 -0.93 5.67
C LEU A 52 1.64 -1.63 5.00
N VAL A 53 1.54 -1.81 3.70
CA VAL A 53 2.64 -2.29 2.86
C VAL A 53 2.97 -1.20 1.88
N ILE A 54 4.23 -0.78 1.83
CA ILE A 54 4.68 0.29 0.95
C ILE A 54 5.84 -0.16 0.09
N PRO A 55 5.96 0.37 -1.14
CA PRO A 55 7.17 0.15 -1.92
C PRO A 55 8.32 0.99 -1.36
N SER A 56 9.55 0.47 -1.49
CA SER A 56 10.75 1.23 -1.14
C SER A 56 10.95 2.40 -2.10
N ALA A 57 10.60 2.21 -3.38
CA ALA A 57 10.59 3.30 -4.35
C ALA A 57 9.46 4.28 -4.02
N HIS A 58 9.70 5.56 -4.29
CA HIS A 58 8.67 6.58 -4.07
C HIS A 58 7.71 6.62 -5.25
N ILE A 59 6.55 6.01 -5.07
CA ILE A 59 5.43 6.10 -5.99
C ILE A 59 4.35 6.89 -5.26
N SER A 60 3.96 8.04 -5.80
CA SER A 60 3.11 8.96 -5.03
C SER A 60 1.70 8.43 -4.82
N THR A 61 1.05 7.97 -5.88
CA THR A 61 -0.33 7.47 -5.80
C THR A 61 -0.55 6.33 -6.79
N VAL A 62 -1.73 5.70 -6.71
CA VAL A 62 -2.13 4.66 -7.67
C VAL A 62 -2.15 5.17 -9.11
N ASN A 63 -2.32 6.49 -9.30
CA ASN A 63 -2.35 7.08 -10.64
C ASN A 63 -0.98 7.06 -11.32
N ASP A 64 0.08 6.86 -10.55
CA ASP A 64 1.45 6.78 -11.08
C ASP A 64 1.85 5.36 -11.46
N LEU A 65 1.00 4.39 -11.20
CA LEU A 65 1.23 3.01 -11.61
C LEU A 65 0.90 2.85 -13.09
N GLN A 66 1.72 2.08 -13.79
CA GLN A 66 1.59 1.85 -15.22
C GLN A 66 1.20 0.41 -15.51
N LYS A 67 0.70 0.17 -16.71
CA LYS A 67 0.35 -1.18 -17.17
C LYS A 67 1.61 -1.92 -17.63
N THR A 68 2.51 -2.16 -16.69
CA THR A 68 3.78 -2.85 -16.94
C THR A 68 3.88 -4.09 -16.09
N ALA A 69 4.68 -5.05 -16.54
CA ALA A 69 4.95 -6.25 -15.76
C ALA A 69 5.57 -5.89 -14.40
N GLU A 70 6.42 -4.86 -14.37
CA GLU A 70 7.07 -4.44 -13.14
C GLU A 70 6.10 -3.90 -12.11
N ASP A 71 5.21 -2.98 -12.50
CA ASP A 71 4.25 -2.40 -11.58
C ASP A 71 3.20 -3.42 -11.16
N TYR A 72 2.75 -4.27 -12.08
CA TYR A 72 1.83 -5.35 -11.76
C TYR A 72 2.44 -6.31 -10.72
N SER A 73 3.68 -6.71 -10.95
CA SER A 73 4.40 -7.62 -10.06
C SER A 73 4.60 -6.99 -8.68
N LEU A 74 4.91 -5.69 -8.64
CA LEU A 74 5.09 -4.97 -7.38
C LEU A 74 3.81 -4.96 -6.56
N VAL A 75 2.69 -4.59 -7.15
CA VAL A 75 1.40 -4.55 -6.43
C VAL A 75 0.99 -5.95 -5.99
N ASN A 76 1.19 -6.94 -6.84
CA ASN A 76 0.89 -8.32 -6.49
C ASN A 76 1.72 -8.80 -5.29
N HIS A 77 3.00 -8.45 -5.27
CA HIS A 77 3.89 -8.77 -4.16
C HIS A 77 3.43 -8.08 -2.86
N MET A 78 3.06 -6.81 -2.95
CA MET A 78 2.52 -6.08 -1.80
C MET A 78 1.30 -6.80 -1.23
N LEU A 79 0.39 -7.23 -2.10
CA LEU A 79 -0.83 -7.92 -1.69
C LEU A 79 -0.53 -9.27 -1.04
N GLU A 80 0.37 -10.05 -1.60
CA GLU A 80 0.75 -11.36 -1.04
C GLU A 80 1.37 -11.21 0.35
N VAL A 81 2.26 -10.24 0.52
CA VAL A 81 2.86 -9.98 1.83
C VAL A 81 1.80 -9.53 2.83
N GLY A 82 0.91 -8.63 2.42
CA GLY A 82 -0.17 -8.18 3.28
C GLY A 82 -1.08 -9.31 3.73
N ARG A 83 -1.46 -10.20 2.81
CA ARG A 83 -2.27 -11.37 3.14
C ARG A 83 -1.56 -12.29 4.13
N THR A 84 -0.29 -12.53 3.92
CA THR A 84 0.50 -13.38 4.82
C THR A 84 0.52 -12.82 6.23
N LEU A 85 0.73 -11.50 6.36
CA LEU A 85 0.83 -10.87 7.67
C LEU A 85 -0.50 -10.89 8.43
N VAL A 86 -1.61 -10.53 7.79
CA VAL A 86 -2.89 -10.53 8.49
C VAL A 86 -3.39 -11.95 8.75
N SER A 87 -3.09 -12.91 7.88
CA SER A 87 -3.43 -14.32 8.11
C SER A 87 -2.67 -14.89 9.29
N ARG A 88 -1.44 -14.47 9.47
CA ARG A 88 -0.63 -14.88 10.62
C ARG A 88 -1.18 -14.32 11.93
N ASP A 89 -1.56 -13.03 11.92
CA ASP A 89 -1.88 -12.32 13.16
C ASP A 89 -3.38 -12.26 13.46
N ALA A 90 -4.23 -12.51 12.47
CA ALA A 90 -5.68 -12.49 12.64
C ALA A 90 -6.35 -13.55 11.74
N PRO A 91 -6.03 -14.84 11.96
CA PRO A 91 -6.48 -15.93 11.06
C PRO A 91 -7.98 -16.11 10.98
N GLN A 92 -8.72 -15.68 12.02
CA GLN A 92 -10.17 -15.84 12.10
C GLN A 92 -10.96 -14.67 11.50
N CYS A 93 -10.27 -13.64 11.03
CA CYS A 93 -10.92 -12.42 10.55
C CYS A 93 -11.22 -12.48 9.06
N GLU A 94 -12.16 -11.64 8.62
CA GLU A 94 -12.31 -11.28 7.22
C GLU A 94 -11.33 -10.16 6.90
N TYR A 95 -10.87 -10.09 5.65
CA TYR A 95 -9.86 -9.13 5.25
C TYR A 95 -10.32 -8.24 4.11
N ARG A 96 -9.78 -7.01 4.09
CA ARG A 96 -9.86 -6.13 2.92
C ARG A 96 -8.47 -5.60 2.62
N PHE A 97 -8.15 -5.49 1.34
CA PHE A 97 -6.86 -4.99 0.87
C PHE A 97 -7.13 -3.95 -0.22
N GLY A 98 -6.53 -2.78 -0.08
CA GLY A 98 -6.71 -1.78 -1.11
C GLY A 98 -5.99 -0.47 -0.81
N PHE A 99 -6.26 0.51 -1.66
CA PHE A 99 -5.58 1.80 -1.66
C PHE A 99 -6.59 2.93 -1.64
N HIS A 100 -6.26 4.03 -0.95
CA HIS A 100 -7.01 5.27 -1.11
C HIS A 100 -6.52 6.01 -2.34
N ARG A 101 -7.47 6.45 -3.17
CA ARG A 101 -7.16 7.24 -4.36
C ARG A 101 -7.25 8.73 -4.04
N PRO A 102 -6.42 9.58 -4.71
CA PRO A 102 -6.54 11.02 -4.52
C PRO A 102 -7.97 11.50 -4.78
N PRO A 103 -8.48 12.49 -4.05
CA PRO A 103 -7.79 13.26 -3.00
C PRO A 103 -7.90 12.65 -1.59
N PHE A 104 -8.31 11.39 -1.46
CA PHE A 104 -8.60 10.77 -0.17
C PHE A 104 -7.40 10.03 0.45
N ASN A 105 -6.26 10.00 -0.25
CA ASN A 105 -5.04 9.44 0.31
C ASN A 105 -4.43 10.41 1.34
N SER A 106 -3.94 9.87 2.46
CA SER A 106 -3.38 10.67 3.55
C SER A 106 -1.91 11.01 3.35
N VAL A 107 -1.16 10.17 2.67
CA VAL A 107 0.27 10.34 2.42
C VAL A 107 0.53 10.12 0.93
N ASN A 108 1.32 11.01 0.33
CA ASN A 108 1.69 10.90 -1.09
C ASN A 108 2.88 9.95 -1.28
N HIS A 109 2.66 8.72 -0.86
CA HIS A 109 3.53 7.58 -1.07
C HIS A 109 2.63 6.36 -1.03
N LEU A 110 2.63 5.59 -2.10
CA LEU A 110 1.71 4.46 -2.28
C LEU A 110 1.73 3.55 -1.06
N HIS A 111 0.57 3.21 -0.54
CA HIS A 111 0.48 2.31 0.60
C HIS A 111 -0.78 1.45 0.51
N LEU A 112 -0.56 0.15 0.59
CA LEU A 112 -1.62 -0.84 0.62
C LEU A 112 -2.14 -0.96 2.05
N HIS A 113 -3.43 -0.71 2.25
CA HIS A 113 -4.10 -0.98 3.51
C HIS A 113 -4.44 -2.46 3.58
N CYS A 114 -4.00 -3.11 4.63
CA CYS A 114 -4.30 -4.51 4.91
C CYS A 114 -5.15 -4.55 6.18
N LEU A 115 -6.43 -4.78 5.99
CA LEU A 115 -7.43 -4.64 7.04
C LEU A 115 -7.94 -6.02 7.47
N ALA A 116 -7.73 -6.36 8.74
CA ALA A 116 -8.37 -7.52 9.36
C ALA A 116 -9.59 -6.99 10.12
N LEU A 117 -10.77 -7.23 9.58
CA LEU A 117 -12.02 -6.71 10.13
C LEU A 117 -12.34 -7.36 11.49
N PRO A 118 -13.12 -6.73 12.35
CA PRO A 118 -14.03 -5.62 12.09
C PRO A 118 -13.36 -4.24 12.21
N TYR A 119 -14.08 -3.22 11.74
CA TYR A 119 -13.69 -1.83 12.00
C TYR A 119 -13.92 -1.50 13.48
N THR A 120 -12.99 -0.76 14.07
CA THR A 120 -13.03 -0.40 15.49
C THR A 120 -12.69 1.07 15.68
N PRO A 121 -13.68 1.93 15.96
CA PRO A 121 -15.12 1.65 15.98
C PRO A 121 -15.72 1.46 14.59
N ARG A 122 -16.94 0.95 14.54
CA ARG A 122 -17.59 0.57 13.28
C ARG A 122 -17.71 1.72 12.27
N TRP A 123 -17.88 2.96 12.74
CA TRP A 123 -18.03 4.11 11.84
C TRP A 123 -16.80 4.33 10.96
N LYS A 124 -15.64 3.79 11.34
CA LYS A 124 -14.42 3.93 10.53
C LYS A 124 -14.54 3.26 9.16
N CYS A 125 -15.54 2.39 8.95
CA CYS A 125 -15.83 1.84 7.63
C CYS A 125 -16.07 2.93 6.58
N LEU A 126 -16.56 4.10 7.00
CA LEU A 126 -16.82 5.22 6.10
C LEU A 126 -15.54 5.74 5.41
N LYS A 127 -14.38 5.55 6.04
CA LYS A 127 -13.10 5.97 5.48
C LYS A 127 -12.65 5.08 4.33
N PHE A 128 -13.28 3.93 4.14
CA PHE A 128 -12.86 2.91 3.16
C PHE A 128 -13.94 2.63 2.13
N LEU A 129 -14.82 3.63 1.90
CA LEU A 129 -15.85 3.51 0.88
C LEU A 129 -15.26 3.66 -0.52
N SER A 130 -15.74 2.85 -1.44
CA SER A 130 -15.44 2.99 -2.86
C SER A 130 -16.46 3.95 -3.45
N LEU A 131 -15.98 5.08 -3.98
CA LEU A 131 -16.82 6.17 -4.47
C LEU A 131 -16.70 6.31 -5.99
N GLY A 132 -16.97 5.23 -6.73
CA GLY A 132 -16.78 5.22 -8.17
C GLY A 132 -15.30 5.33 -8.53
N PRO A 133 -14.87 6.40 -9.25
CA PRO A 133 -13.46 6.60 -9.57
C PRO A 133 -12.61 7.11 -8.41
N LEU A 134 -13.24 7.45 -7.27
CA LEU A 134 -12.58 8.04 -6.11
C LEU A 134 -12.72 7.12 -4.90
N GLY A 135 -12.00 7.47 -3.82
CA GLY A 135 -12.07 6.74 -2.58
C GLY A 135 -11.22 5.47 -2.63
N PHE A 136 -11.67 4.45 -1.89
CA PHE A 136 -10.91 3.21 -1.76
C PHE A 136 -11.07 2.33 -3.00
N ILE A 137 -9.96 1.79 -3.50
CA ILE A 137 -9.97 0.78 -4.57
C ILE A 137 -9.41 -0.52 -4.02
N GLU A 138 -10.18 -1.62 -4.17
CA GLU A 138 -9.70 -2.94 -3.78
C GLU A 138 -8.47 -3.32 -4.61
N ALA A 139 -7.51 -4.01 -3.98
CA ALA A 139 -6.25 -4.37 -4.64
C ALA A 139 -6.47 -5.21 -5.89
N ASP A 140 -7.42 -6.14 -5.85
CA ASP A 140 -7.73 -6.99 -7.02
C ASP A 140 -8.21 -6.16 -8.20
N LYS A 141 -9.01 -5.12 -7.95
CA LYS A 141 -9.49 -4.24 -9.03
C LYS A 141 -8.36 -3.40 -9.59
N LEU A 142 -7.47 -2.92 -8.73
CA LEU A 142 -6.29 -2.19 -9.20
C LEU A 142 -5.41 -3.08 -10.07
N LEU A 143 -5.19 -4.32 -9.66
CA LEU A 143 -4.40 -5.29 -10.44
C LEU A 143 -5.00 -5.50 -11.84
N GLU A 144 -6.33 -5.59 -11.93
CA GLU A 144 -6.97 -5.70 -13.25
C GLU A 144 -6.70 -4.48 -14.12
N LYS A 145 -6.71 -3.29 -13.52
CA LYS A 145 -6.48 -2.04 -14.25
C LYS A 145 -5.06 -1.90 -14.77
N ILE A 146 -4.07 -2.38 -14.01
CA ILE A 146 -2.66 -2.24 -14.40
C ILE A 146 -2.09 -3.51 -15.02
N LYS A 147 -2.91 -4.49 -15.29
CA LYS A 147 -2.47 -5.73 -15.95
C LYS A 147 -1.90 -5.40 -17.32
N PRO A 148 -0.67 -5.84 -17.62
CA PRO A 148 -0.05 -5.56 -18.90
C PRO A 148 -0.84 -6.17 -20.04
N SER A 149 -0.88 -5.48 -21.17
CA SER A 149 -1.38 -6.05 -22.43
C SER A 149 -0.35 -7.04 -22.92
N SER A 150 -0.74 -8.27 -23.09
CA SER A 150 0.16 -9.34 -23.56
C SER A 150 0.53 -9.16 -25.03
#